data_d9a714ecd3628ea0c725c5836b475e29
#
_entry.id   d9a714ecd3628ea0c725c5836b475e29
#
_cell.length_a   1.000
_cell.length_b   1.000
_cell.length_c   1.000
_cell.angle_alpha   90.00
_cell.angle_beta   90.00
_cell.angle_gamma   90.00
#
_symmetry.space_group_name_H-M   'P 1'
#
loop_
_entity.id
_entity.type
_entity.pdbx_description
1 polymer ?
#
loop_
_entity_poly.entity_id
_entity_poly.type
_entity_poly.pdbx_seq_one_letter_code
_entity_poly.pdbx_strand_id
1 'polypeptide(L)'
;MKKSTFRRCAAVLAACTIMSSAMPVSSLQVSAAGNLISNSTFESGVKDWGTYKESGGKCSLKAEDGKLALTVSDVGKVNYAVQVFYDILPLYQNGVYRLKYDISCTTDRFVEGMIQMNGGDYRAYTWKGINLTSAPQTVDYEFTMEDETDIMAKLVFNCGIQEKYEGVLPEHTIYIDNVSLELVDDSKVDYNANRPYAPSININQVGYRTNSKKTAVFRDVTNQSEFSVVNADTKEKVFTGKLENRTENKSAGETNYTGDFSSVTAPGKYYISCDGLDNSYTFEIGDKVYSNLLDDSVRMLYLQRCGVKVDDSEFGHAACHTSMATVYGTNNKIDVSGGWHDAGDYGRYVVPAAKAVADLLYAYQATPDLYSDNINIPESGNGVPDILDEARFELEWMMKMQAQDGGAYHKVSCATFPGYVMPTDETGELIVTPVSSTATADFCASMALAAEFYEKYDKDFAKKCMDAAEKSWAWLQANPNFVFKNPEDIVTGEYGDRSDKDERYWAAAQMY
;
A
#
# COMPACT_ATOMS: atom_id res chain seq x y z
N MET A 1 25.04 -19.29 31.91
CA MET A 1 23.84 -18.44 32.02
C MET A 1 24.17 -17.05 31.50
N LYS A 2 23.84 -16.74 30.25
CA LYS A 2 23.77 -15.37 29.71
C LYS A 2 22.63 -15.36 28.72
N LYS A 3 21.61 -14.56 29.01
CA LYS A 3 20.42 -14.33 28.16
C LYS A 3 20.84 -13.55 26.91
N SER A 4 20.71 -14.13 25.74
CA SER A 4 20.85 -13.41 24.48
C SER A 4 19.50 -12.84 24.07
N THR A 5 19.45 -11.54 23.93
CA THR A 5 18.31 -10.76 23.46
C THR A 5 18.18 -10.95 21.96
N PHE A 6 17.14 -11.62 21.50
CA PHE A 6 16.75 -11.65 20.09
C PHE A 6 16.27 -10.25 19.68
N ARG A 7 17.04 -9.55 18.88
CA ARG A 7 16.57 -8.38 18.13
C ARG A 7 15.85 -8.89 16.88
N ARG A 8 14.55 -8.67 16.83
CA ARG A 8 13.74 -8.85 15.64
C ARG A 8 14.12 -7.75 14.64
N CYS A 9 14.71 -8.11 13.51
CA CYS A 9 14.74 -7.26 12.34
C CYS A 9 13.34 -7.26 11.73
N ALA A 10 12.63 -6.13 11.85
CA ALA A 10 11.43 -5.89 11.08
C ALA A 10 11.88 -5.44 9.67
N ALA A 11 11.51 -6.18 8.66
CA ALA A 11 11.58 -5.73 7.29
C ALA A 11 10.68 -4.50 7.14
N VAL A 12 11.26 -3.40 6.70
CA VAL A 12 10.51 -2.18 6.38
C VAL A 12 9.91 -2.40 4.99
N LEU A 13 8.71 -2.96 4.93
CA LEU A 13 7.79 -2.58 3.87
C LEU A 13 7.54 -1.08 4.07
N ALA A 14 7.77 -0.28 3.05
CA ALA A 14 7.30 1.09 2.99
C ALA A 14 5.76 1.10 2.75
N ALA A 15 5.03 0.46 3.65
CA ALA A 15 3.67 0.85 3.95
C ALA A 15 3.81 2.02 4.90
N CYS A 16 3.30 3.19 4.56
CA CYS A 16 3.11 4.29 5.47
C CYS A 16 2.42 3.77 6.73
N THR A 17 3.18 3.40 7.75
CA THR A 17 2.64 3.22 9.09
C THR A 17 2.30 4.62 9.57
N ILE A 18 1.05 5.03 9.31
CA ILE A 18 0.40 6.10 10.02
C ILE A 18 0.43 5.68 11.50
N MET A 19 1.37 6.19 12.28
CA MET A 19 1.20 6.27 13.71
C MET A 19 0.12 7.35 13.95
N SER A 20 -1.14 6.98 13.75
CA SER A 20 -2.25 7.77 14.25
C SER A 20 -2.20 7.72 15.77
N SER A 21 -1.79 8.82 16.39
CA SER A 21 -2.30 9.13 17.71
C SER A 21 -3.80 9.38 17.51
N ALA A 22 -4.62 8.34 17.60
CA ALA A 22 -6.06 8.46 17.48
C ALA A 22 -6.56 9.40 18.59
N MET A 23 -6.92 10.60 18.21
CA MET A 23 -7.78 11.42 19.05
C MET A 23 -9.20 10.80 19.04
N PRO A 24 -9.93 10.82 20.16
CA PRO A 24 -11.28 10.30 20.20
C PRO A 24 -12.16 11.06 19.20
N VAL A 25 -12.73 10.37 18.24
CA VAL A 25 -13.61 10.94 17.20
C VAL A 25 -14.91 11.52 17.78
N SER A 26 -15.17 11.32 19.07
CA SER A 26 -16.45 11.70 19.73
C SER A 26 -16.61 13.15 20.11
N SER A 27 -15.66 14.06 19.83
CA SER A 27 -15.80 15.48 20.21
C SER A 27 -14.92 16.48 19.46
N LEU A 28 -14.55 16.23 18.22
CA LEU A 28 -14.00 17.30 17.38
C LEU A 28 -15.15 18.17 16.82
N GLN A 29 -15.92 18.80 17.69
CA GLN A 29 -16.47 20.09 17.37
C GLN A 29 -15.29 21.06 17.42
N VAL A 30 -14.65 21.27 16.26
CA VAL A 30 -13.75 22.43 16.11
C VAL A 30 -14.67 23.65 16.23
N SER A 31 -14.67 24.29 17.40
CA SER A 31 -15.28 25.59 17.50
C SER A 31 -14.46 26.55 16.60
N ALA A 32 -15.13 27.41 15.86
CA ALA A 32 -14.55 28.43 14.98
C ALA A 32 -13.65 29.41 15.70
N ALA A 33 -12.57 29.02 16.36
CA ALA A 33 -11.66 29.89 17.10
C ALA A 33 -10.37 29.20 17.55
N GLY A 34 -9.61 28.55 16.67
CA GLY A 34 -8.29 28.05 17.04
C GLY A 34 -7.45 27.57 15.85
N ASN A 35 -6.14 27.78 15.95
CA ASN A 35 -5.21 27.25 14.99
C ASN A 35 -5.24 25.70 15.00
N LEU A 36 -5.53 25.07 13.87
CA LEU A 36 -5.54 23.62 13.71
C LEU A 36 -4.13 23.00 13.73
N ILE A 37 -3.10 23.84 13.57
CA ILE A 37 -1.70 23.44 13.58
C ILE A 37 -1.14 23.67 14.98
N SER A 38 -0.84 22.59 15.69
CA SER A 38 -0.03 22.65 16.90
C SER A 38 1.42 22.95 16.55
N ASN A 39 2.24 23.36 17.49
CA ASN A 39 3.67 23.65 17.24
C ASN A 39 3.92 24.49 15.98
N SER A 40 3.25 25.62 15.91
CA SER A 40 3.20 26.53 14.76
C SER A 40 4.29 27.61 14.75
N THR A 41 5.00 27.78 15.87
CA THR A 41 6.06 28.79 16.08
C THR A 41 7.42 28.17 16.37
N PHE A 42 7.51 26.84 16.38
CA PHE A 42 8.73 26.03 16.49
C PHE A 42 9.63 26.29 17.70
N GLU A 43 9.16 26.98 18.71
CA GLU A 43 9.92 27.25 19.97
C GLU A 43 10.29 25.97 20.73
N SER A 44 9.53 24.89 20.53
CA SER A 44 9.75 23.58 21.16
C SER A 44 10.33 22.53 20.19
N GLY A 45 10.94 22.95 19.09
CA GLY A 45 11.48 22.05 18.07
C GLY A 45 10.49 21.81 16.92
N VAL A 46 10.70 20.76 16.15
CA VAL A 46 9.90 20.41 14.95
C VAL A 46 8.93 19.24 15.19
N LYS A 47 8.52 19.02 16.45
CA LYS A 47 7.55 17.98 16.78
C LYS A 47 6.29 18.16 15.93
N ASP A 48 5.70 17.04 15.48
CA ASP A 48 4.50 16.95 14.64
C ASP A 48 4.73 17.35 13.16
N TRP A 49 5.93 17.80 12.79
CA TRP A 49 6.32 18.05 11.41
C TRP A 49 7.22 16.95 10.87
N GLY A 50 6.94 16.50 9.66
CA GLY A 50 7.66 15.44 8.98
C GLY A 50 8.36 15.88 7.70
N THR A 51 9.25 15.03 7.19
CA THR A 51 9.84 15.17 5.84
C THR A 51 9.63 13.91 5.04
N TYR A 52 9.39 14.08 3.75
CA TYR A 52 9.43 13.02 2.76
C TYR A 52 10.58 13.25 1.80
N LYS A 53 11.24 12.17 1.39
CA LYS A 53 12.41 12.21 0.49
C LYS A 53 12.35 11.04 -0.47
N GLU A 54 12.44 11.33 -1.76
CA GLU A 54 12.54 10.32 -2.80
C GLU A 54 13.29 10.85 -4.02
N SER A 55 13.41 10.04 -5.07
CA SER A 55 13.93 10.45 -6.38
C SER A 55 15.25 11.25 -6.33
N GLY A 56 16.13 10.88 -5.38
CA GLY A 56 17.41 11.54 -5.15
C GLY A 56 17.36 12.76 -4.23
N GLY A 57 16.18 13.19 -3.78
CA GLY A 57 16.02 14.32 -2.85
C GLY A 57 16.70 14.06 -1.50
N LYS A 58 17.40 15.08 -0.98
CA LYS A 58 18.09 15.01 0.33
C LYS A 58 17.83 16.27 1.13
N CYS A 59 17.38 16.09 2.37
CA CYS A 59 17.18 17.18 3.30
C CYS A 59 17.37 16.78 4.75
N SER A 60 17.52 17.76 5.61
CA SER A 60 17.44 17.65 7.06
C SER A 60 16.49 18.67 7.63
N LEU A 61 15.80 18.33 8.72
CA LEU A 61 14.82 19.18 9.39
C LEU A 61 15.25 19.42 10.82
N LYS A 62 15.22 20.69 11.26
CA LYS A 62 15.46 21.10 12.65
C LYS A 62 14.68 22.37 12.98
N ALA A 63 14.59 22.72 14.26
CA ALA A 63 14.26 24.09 14.66
C ALA A 63 15.54 24.91 14.79
N GLU A 64 15.52 26.14 14.32
CA GLU A 64 16.63 27.08 14.38
C GLU A 64 16.07 28.50 14.57
N ASP A 65 16.51 29.16 15.64
CA ASP A 65 16.06 30.54 16.01
C ASP A 65 14.53 30.65 16.05
N GLY A 66 13.84 29.68 16.64
CA GLY A 66 12.38 29.68 16.76
C GLY A 66 11.65 29.44 15.42
N LYS A 67 12.30 28.90 14.40
CA LYS A 67 11.72 28.60 13.08
C LYS A 67 11.96 27.17 12.69
N LEU A 68 11.09 26.61 11.85
CA LEU A 68 11.38 25.37 11.13
C LEU A 68 12.44 25.68 10.06
N ALA A 69 13.56 24.96 10.08
CA ALA A 69 14.64 25.06 9.13
C ALA A 69 14.76 23.73 8.37
N LEU A 70 14.37 23.72 7.10
CA LEU A 70 14.56 22.63 6.16
C LEU A 70 15.80 22.91 5.32
N THR A 71 16.91 22.24 5.61
CA THR A 71 18.12 22.30 4.76
C THR A 71 18.01 21.26 3.65
N VAL A 72 17.98 21.71 2.40
CA VAL A 72 17.93 20.90 1.19
C VAL A 72 19.33 20.84 0.60
N SER A 73 19.94 19.65 0.62
CA SER A 73 21.27 19.41 0.04
C SER A 73 21.20 18.80 -1.38
N ASP A 74 20.03 18.28 -1.78
CA ASP A 74 19.75 17.80 -3.11
C ASP A 74 18.25 17.93 -3.39
N VAL A 75 17.87 18.59 -4.45
CA VAL A 75 16.45 18.81 -4.80
C VAL A 75 15.80 17.60 -5.48
N GLY A 76 16.57 16.57 -5.83
CA GLY A 76 16.06 15.38 -6.52
C GLY A 76 15.62 15.65 -7.96
N LYS A 77 14.79 14.75 -8.50
CA LYS A 77 14.40 14.73 -9.92
C LYS A 77 12.94 15.11 -10.18
N VAL A 78 12.14 15.29 -9.14
CA VAL A 78 10.72 15.66 -9.23
C VAL A 78 10.38 16.75 -8.19
N ASN A 79 9.30 17.51 -8.38
CA ASN A 79 8.96 18.63 -7.52
C ASN A 79 8.66 18.21 -6.06
N TYR A 80 8.17 17.01 -5.83
CA TYR A 80 7.90 16.43 -4.52
C TYR A 80 9.04 15.56 -3.96
N ALA A 81 10.23 15.52 -4.63
CA ALA A 81 11.37 14.73 -4.15
C ALA A 81 11.87 15.11 -2.76
N VAL A 82 11.58 16.33 -2.32
CA VAL A 82 11.76 16.82 -0.95
C VAL A 82 10.47 17.49 -0.51
N GLN A 83 9.88 16.99 0.57
CA GLN A 83 8.72 17.63 1.20
C GLN A 83 8.98 17.88 2.67
N VAL A 84 8.38 18.95 3.21
CA VAL A 84 8.10 19.14 4.62
C VAL A 84 6.60 19.25 4.80
N PHE A 85 6.04 18.59 5.82
CA PHE A 85 4.60 18.48 5.96
C PHE A 85 4.12 18.43 7.41
N TYR A 86 2.84 18.75 7.60
CA TYR A 86 2.08 18.57 8.82
C TYR A 86 0.81 17.76 8.50
N ASP A 87 0.59 16.67 9.22
CA ASP A 87 -0.49 15.71 8.97
C ASP A 87 -1.72 15.94 9.86
N ILE A 88 -2.82 15.26 9.50
CA ILE A 88 -4.05 15.12 10.30
C ILE A 88 -4.74 16.48 10.52
N LEU A 89 -5.04 17.15 9.41
CA LEU A 89 -5.79 18.40 9.40
C LEU A 89 -7.26 18.13 9.06
N PRO A 90 -8.21 18.36 9.97
CA PRO A 90 -9.63 18.16 9.68
C PRO A 90 -10.17 19.29 8.83
N LEU A 91 -10.52 18.99 7.58
CA LEU A 91 -11.20 19.91 6.66
C LEU A 91 -12.63 19.42 6.42
N TYR A 92 -13.59 20.28 6.73
CA TYR A 92 -15.01 20.01 6.54
C TYR A 92 -15.51 20.65 5.24
N GLN A 93 -16.28 19.90 4.45
CA GLN A 93 -16.89 20.42 3.22
C GLN A 93 -17.68 21.70 3.49
N ASN A 94 -17.57 22.67 2.60
CA ASN A 94 -18.13 24.03 2.67
C ASN A 94 -17.56 24.90 3.79
N GLY A 95 -16.61 24.44 4.59
CA GLY A 95 -15.87 25.28 5.55
C GLY A 95 -14.93 26.24 4.83
N VAL A 96 -14.87 27.48 5.30
CA VAL A 96 -13.90 28.47 4.83
C VAL A 96 -12.74 28.50 5.79
N TYR A 97 -11.54 28.28 5.26
CA TYR A 97 -10.30 28.21 6.03
C TYR A 97 -9.37 29.34 5.64
N ARG A 98 -8.63 29.87 6.62
CA ARG A 98 -7.53 30.81 6.40
C ARG A 98 -6.20 30.14 6.69
N LEU A 99 -5.34 30.01 5.67
CA LEU A 99 -3.98 29.54 5.81
C LEU A 99 -3.00 30.71 5.81
N LYS A 100 -2.17 30.76 6.84
CA LYS A 100 -1.14 31.77 6.99
C LYS A 100 0.17 31.15 7.44
N TYR A 101 1.29 31.66 6.91
CA TYR A 101 2.64 31.30 7.36
C TYR A 101 3.66 32.32 6.86
N ASP A 102 4.78 32.41 7.56
CA ASP A 102 5.95 33.16 7.14
C ASP A 102 6.97 32.20 6.52
N ILE A 103 7.57 32.60 5.40
CA ILE A 103 8.50 31.73 4.67
C ILE A 103 9.61 32.54 4.01
N SER A 104 10.85 31.99 4.02
CA SER A 104 12.02 32.55 3.32
C SER A 104 12.99 31.44 2.95
N CYS A 105 13.99 31.76 2.14
CA CYS A 105 15.01 30.79 1.76
C CYS A 105 16.37 31.49 1.59
N THR A 106 17.46 30.84 1.96
CA THR A 106 18.82 31.36 1.79
C THR A 106 19.25 31.52 0.33
N THR A 107 18.49 30.95 -0.59
CA THR A 107 18.71 31.02 -2.04
C THR A 107 17.39 31.31 -2.74
N ASP A 108 17.41 32.20 -3.73
CA ASP A 108 16.18 32.49 -4.50
C ASP A 108 15.72 31.22 -5.22
N ARG A 109 14.46 30.82 -4.97
CA ARG A 109 13.87 29.64 -5.57
C ARG A 109 12.34 29.66 -5.54
N PHE A 110 11.72 28.76 -6.32
CA PHE A 110 10.29 28.51 -6.28
C PHE A 110 9.98 27.26 -5.42
N VAL A 111 8.89 27.32 -4.66
CA VAL A 111 8.30 26.18 -3.94
C VAL A 111 6.79 26.19 -4.09
N GLU A 112 6.18 25.06 -3.81
CA GLU A 112 4.72 24.93 -3.79
C GLU A 112 4.26 24.65 -2.35
N GLY A 113 3.30 25.43 -1.87
CA GLY A 113 2.59 25.19 -0.62
C GLY A 113 1.16 24.78 -0.92
N MET A 114 0.68 23.69 -0.32
CA MET A 114 -0.67 23.19 -0.56
C MET A 114 -1.23 22.44 0.65
N ILE A 115 -2.56 22.39 0.73
CA ILE A 115 -3.24 21.41 1.56
C ILE A 115 -3.86 20.39 0.62
N GLN A 116 -3.60 19.12 0.87
CA GLN A 116 -3.98 18.03 -0.03
C GLN A 116 -4.51 16.82 0.73
N MET A 117 -5.14 15.91 0.00
CA MET A 117 -5.44 14.57 0.47
C MET A 117 -4.14 13.85 0.87
N ASN A 118 -4.17 13.17 2.03
CA ASN A 118 -3.02 12.43 2.52
C ASN A 118 -3.12 10.96 2.08
N GLY A 119 -2.81 10.70 0.83
CA GLY A 119 -2.96 9.41 0.16
C GLY A 119 -3.88 9.49 -1.06
N GLY A 120 -4.31 8.35 -1.60
CA GLY A 120 -5.16 8.30 -2.77
C GLY A 120 -4.52 8.98 -3.97
N ASP A 121 -5.22 9.91 -4.58
CA ASP A 121 -4.75 10.69 -5.73
C ASP A 121 -3.93 11.93 -5.35
N TYR A 122 -3.73 12.20 -4.06
CA TYR A 122 -3.00 13.36 -3.52
C TYR A 122 -3.51 14.71 -4.04
N ARG A 123 -4.79 14.80 -4.46
CA ARG A 123 -5.36 16.05 -4.99
C ARG A 123 -5.26 17.19 -3.99
N ALA A 124 -4.92 18.37 -4.50
CA ALA A 124 -4.81 19.56 -3.68
C ALA A 124 -6.19 20.20 -3.48
N TYR A 125 -6.56 20.47 -2.23
CA TYR A 125 -7.73 21.27 -1.84
C TYR A 125 -7.45 22.76 -1.99
N THR A 126 -6.20 23.14 -1.80
CA THR A 126 -5.68 24.48 -2.12
C THR A 126 -4.22 24.39 -2.47
N TRP A 127 -3.77 25.27 -3.38
CA TRP A 127 -2.39 25.31 -3.88
C TRP A 127 -1.91 26.73 -4.06
N LYS A 128 -0.64 26.99 -3.74
CA LYS A 128 0.03 28.27 -3.97
C LYS A 128 1.48 28.05 -4.36
N GLY A 129 1.87 28.59 -5.53
CA GLY A 129 3.27 28.73 -5.91
C GLY A 129 3.91 29.96 -5.25
N ILE A 130 5.13 29.82 -4.76
CA ILE A 130 5.81 30.87 -3.97
C ILE A 130 7.23 31.06 -4.48
N ASN A 131 7.56 32.29 -4.92
CA ASN A 131 8.93 32.66 -5.21
C ASN A 131 9.60 33.12 -3.90
N LEU A 132 10.55 32.34 -3.42
CA LEU A 132 11.28 32.61 -2.18
C LEU A 132 12.53 33.42 -2.45
N THR A 133 12.85 34.28 -1.49
CA THR A 133 14.13 35.00 -1.40
C THR A 133 14.64 34.97 0.05
N SER A 134 15.79 35.57 0.32
CA SER A 134 16.31 35.71 1.68
C SER A 134 15.46 36.63 2.58
N ALA A 135 14.64 37.51 1.98
CA ALA A 135 13.70 38.34 2.74
C ALA A 135 12.46 37.49 3.13
N PRO A 136 12.11 37.43 4.43
CA PRO A 136 10.89 36.77 4.86
C PRO A 136 9.67 37.40 4.22
N GLN A 137 8.71 36.58 3.81
CA GLN A 137 7.41 36.96 3.29
C GLN A 137 6.30 36.21 3.98
N THR A 138 5.15 36.88 4.19
CA THR A 138 3.96 36.26 4.73
C THR A 138 3.04 35.84 3.59
N VAL A 139 2.68 34.57 3.58
CA VAL A 139 1.57 34.05 2.77
C VAL A 139 0.33 34.01 3.64
N ASP A 140 -0.75 34.60 3.18
CA ASP A 140 -2.01 34.75 3.94
C ASP A 140 -3.17 34.75 2.94
N TYR A 141 -4.05 33.72 3.01
CA TYR A 141 -5.20 33.65 2.13
C TYR A 141 -6.29 32.70 2.67
N GLU A 142 -7.50 32.90 2.18
CA GLU A 142 -8.65 32.06 2.48
C GLU A 142 -8.95 31.13 1.30
N PHE A 143 -9.49 29.95 1.64
CA PHE A 143 -10.03 28.99 0.65
C PHE A 143 -11.26 28.29 1.24
N THR A 144 -12.15 27.83 0.36
CA THR A 144 -13.29 27.01 0.74
C THR A 144 -12.94 25.54 0.44
N MET A 145 -13.24 24.65 1.38
CA MET A 145 -13.15 23.20 1.14
C MET A 145 -14.35 22.77 0.26
N GLU A 146 -14.14 22.70 -1.05
CA GLU A 146 -15.20 22.33 -2.00
C GLU A 146 -15.40 20.81 -2.10
N ASP A 147 -14.36 20.04 -1.83
CA ASP A 147 -14.39 18.58 -1.80
C ASP A 147 -15.14 18.06 -0.57
N GLU A 148 -15.37 16.75 -0.54
CA GLU A 148 -15.93 16.05 0.62
C GLU A 148 -15.04 16.26 1.85
N THR A 149 -15.66 16.17 3.03
CA THR A 149 -14.95 16.28 4.31
C THR A 149 -13.78 15.31 4.37
N ASP A 150 -12.57 15.83 4.60
CA ASP A 150 -11.34 15.06 4.84
C ASP A 150 -10.75 15.43 6.20
N ILE A 151 -10.84 14.52 7.15
CA ILE A 151 -10.31 14.71 8.50
C ILE A 151 -8.82 14.34 8.62
N MET A 152 -8.21 13.87 7.53
CA MET A 152 -6.83 13.38 7.47
C MET A 152 -5.96 14.18 6.49
N ALA A 153 -6.43 15.33 6.01
CA ALA A 153 -5.69 16.18 5.08
C ALA A 153 -4.31 16.57 5.63
N LYS A 154 -3.38 16.94 4.76
CA LYS A 154 -2.06 17.43 5.15
C LYS A 154 -1.69 18.76 4.51
N LEU A 155 -1.03 19.62 5.26
CA LEU A 155 -0.28 20.76 4.73
C LEU A 155 1.09 20.27 4.27
N VAL A 156 1.46 20.55 3.03
CA VAL A 156 2.74 20.14 2.47
C VAL A 156 3.40 21.26 1.68
N PHE A 157 4.72 21.35 1.79
CA PHE A 157 5.56 22.21 0.95
C PHE A 157 6.43 21.29 0.07
N ASN A 158 6.24 21.35 -1.26
CA ASN A 158 7.08 20.69 -2.24
C ASN A 158 8.34 21.54 -2.47
N CYS A 159 9.46 21.00 -2.04
CA CYS A 159 10.77 21.64 -2.06
C CYS A 159 11.78 20.88 -2.95
N GLY A 160 11.30 19.96 -3.79
CA GLY A 160 12.10 19.29 -4.81
C GLY A 160 12.41 20.20 -6.00
N ILE A 161 12.90 19.64 -7.11
CA ILE A 161 13.25 20.41 -8.30
C ILE A 161 12.01 21.06 -8.93
N GLN A 162 12.17 22.30 -9.38
CA GLN A 162 11.13 23.07 -10.06
C GLN A 162 11.69 23.58 -11.40
N GLU A 163 12.04 22.67 -12.30
CA GLU A 163 12.78 22.92 -13.56
C GLU A 163 12.31 24.12 -14.37
N LYS A 164 11.00 24.43 -14.30
CA LYS A 164 10.43 25.59 -14.99
C LYS A 164 10.90 26.93 -14.39
N TYR A 165 11.31 26.94 -13.11
CA TYR A 165 11.56 28.14 -12.34
C TYR A 165 13.00 28.25 -11.84
N GLU A 166 13.79 27.17 -11.92
CA GLU A 166 15.09 27.06 -11.26
C GLU A 166 16.16 26.50 -12.18
N GLY A 167 17.39 26.91 -11.95
CA GLY A 167 18.60 26.28 -12.45
C GLY A 167 19.16 25.27 -11.43
N VAL A 168 20.47 25.00 -11.50
CA VAL A 168 21.16 24.18 -10.48
C VAL A 168 21.21 24.98 -9.16
N LEU A 169 20.60 24.44 -8.13
CA LEU A 169 20.57 25.07 -6.79
C LEU A 169 21.73 24.54 -5.93
N PRO A 170 22.45 25.41 -5.20
CA PRO A 170 23.37 24.97 -4.16
C PRO A 170 22.59 24.40 -2.95
N GLU A 171 23.30 23.82 -1.99
CA GLU A 171 22.69 23.56 -0.67
C GLU A 171 22.13 24.87 -0.08
N HIS A 172 20.88 24.82 0.40
CA HIS A 172 20.15 25.96 0.90
C HIS A 172 19.18 25.59 2.01
N THR A 173 18.72 26.56 2.77
CA THR A 173 17.78 26.36 3.85
C THR A 173 16.51 27.17 3.63
N ILE A 174 15.35 26.49 3.72
CA ILE A 174 14.02 27.09 3.74
C ILE A 174 13.61 27.24 5.19
N TYR A 175 13.20 28.45 5.58
CA TYR A 175 12.68 28.76 6.91
C TYR A 175 11.17 28.96 6.82
N ILE A 176 10.43 28.31 7.75
CA ILE A 176 8.98 28.45 7.89
C ILE A 176 8.68 28.81 9.34
N ASP A 177 7.72 29.70 9.55
CA ASP A 177 7.34 30.16 10.89
C ASP A 177 5.89 30.65 10.91
N ASN A 178 5.33 30.84 12.10
CA ASN A 178 4.01 31.44 12.35
C ASN A 178 2.90 30.76 11.51
N VAL A 179 2.91 29.44 11.44
CA VAL A 179 1.96 28.68 10.60
C VAL A 179 0.61 28.62 11.30
N SER A 180 -0.45 29.07 10.65
CA SER A 180 -1.82 28.87 11.15
C SER A 180 -2.76 28.41 10.05
N LEU A 181 -3.62 27.49 10.41
CA LEU A 181 -4.81 27.10 9.65
C LEU A 181 -6.01 27.22 10.55
N GLU A 182 -6.93 28.11 10.23
CA GLU A 182 -8.09 28.40 11.03
C GLU A 182 -9.37 28.23 10.21
N LEU A 183 -10.39 27.59 10.77
CA LEU A 183 -11.73 27.56 10.21
C LEU A 183 -12.40 28.91 10.54
N VAL A 184 -12.53 29.77 9.54
CA VAL A 184 -13.02 31.16 9.74
C VAL A 184 -14.51 31.31 9.47
N ASP A 185 -15.13 30.41 8.70
CA ASP A 185 -16.58 30.38 8.52
C ASP A 185 -17.02 28.90 8.39
N ASP A 186 -17.86 28.44 9.30
CA ASP A 186 -18.48 27.13 9.34
C ASP A 186 -20.00 27.16 9.12
N SER A 187 -20.55 28.32 8.76
CA SER A 187 -22.00 28.53 8.64
C SER A 187 -22.68 27.57 7.62
N LYS A 188 -21.92 27.03 6.69
CA LYS A 188 -22.39 26.08 5.66
C LYS A 188 -21.88 24.65 5.88
N VAL A 189 -21.17 24.40 6.99
CA VAL A 189 -20.63 23.07 7.30
C VAL A 189 -21.75 22.21 7.90
N ASP A 190 -21.96 21.06 7.28
CA ASP A 190 -22.70 19.97 7.91
C ASP A 190 -21.70 19.00 8.54
N TYR A 191 -21.49 19.11 9.84
CA TYR A 191 -20.58 18.21 10.57
C TYR A 191 -21.04 16.74 10.61
N ASN A 192 -22.25 16.44 10.16
CA ASN A 192 -22.78 15.09 10.03
C ASN A 192 -22.77 14.57 8.57
N ALA A 193 -22.57 15.47 7.60
CA ALA A 193 -22.41 15.05 6.20
C ALA A 193 -21.18 14.16 6.08
N ASN A 194 -21.31 13.10 5.31
CA ASN A 194 -20.21 12.19 4.95
C ASN A 194 -19.45 11.58 6.16
N ARG A 195 -20.08 11.54 7.34
CA ARG A 195 -19.55 10.67 8.39
C ARG A 195 -19.59 9.24 7.88
N PRO A 196 -18.45 8.51 7.81
CA PRO A 196 -18.49 7.10 7.48
C PRO A 196 -19.49 6.43 8.41
N TYR A 197 -20.45 5.72 7.84
CA TYR A 197 -21.35 4.90 8.67
C TYR A 197 -20.50 3.90 9.44
N ALA A 198 -20.48 4.04 10.75
CA ALA A 198 -19.78 3.15 11.64
C ALA A 198 -20.82 2.38 12.45
N PRO A 199 -21.15 1.14 12.06
CA PRO A 199 -22.17 0.38 12.74
C PRO A 199 -21.81 0.15 14.20
N SER A 200 -22.80 0.26 15.11
CA SER A 200 -22.60 -0.02 16.53
C SER A 200 -22.34 -1.51 16.79
N ILE A 201 -22.75 -2.39 15.88
CA ILE A 201 -22.54 -3.84 15.97
C ILE A 201 -21.73 -4.31 14.76
N ASN A 202 -20.49 -4.71 15.01
CA ASN A 202 -19.55 -5.16 14.02
C ASN A 202 -19.44 -6.69 14.02
N ILE A 203 -19.51 -7.28 12.84
CA ILE A 203 -19.46 -8.74 12.61
C ILE A 203 -18.51 -9.02 11.45
N ASN A 204 -18.16 -10.28 11.24
CA ASN A 204 -17.51 -10.70 10.02
C ASN A 204 -18.53 -10.69 8.86
N GLN A 205 -18.40 -9.72 7.96
CA GLN A 205 -19.34 -9.53 6.85
C GLN A 205 -19.26 -10.65 5.79
N VAL A 206 -18.14 -11.35 5.68
CA VAL A 206 -18.01 -12.56 4.82
C VAL A 206 -18.88 -13.69 5.38
N GLY A 207 -19.01 -13.78 6.71
CA GLY A 207 -19.80 -14.79 7.37
C GLY A 207 -18.97 -15.69 8.29
N TYR A 208 -19.60 -16.76 8.78
CA TYR A 208 -19.00 -17.69 9.73
C TYR A 208 -19.23 -19.14 9.31
N ARG A 209 -18.25 -20.01 9.50
CA ARG A 209 -18.45 -21.45 9.37
C ARG A 209 -19.35 -21.94 10.51
N THR A 210 -20.11 -23.02 10.26
CA THR A 210 -21.09 -23.58 11.20
C THR A 210 -20.48 -23.85 12.58
N ASN A 211 -19.29 -24.45 12.64
CA ASN A 211 -18.61 -24.85 13.87
C ASN A 211 -17.46 -23.91 14.30
N SER A 212 -17.32 -22.71 13.68
CA SER A 212 -16.30 -21.76 14.09
C SER A 212 -16.71 -20.98 15.33
N LYS A 213 -15.71 -20.38 15.99
CA LYS A 213 -15.97 -19.32 16.96
C LYS A 213 -16.61 -18.13 16.25
N LYS A 214 -17.70 -17.59 16.84
CA LYS A 214 -18.47 -16.48 16.28
C LYS A 214 -18.57 -15.38 17.31
N THR A 215 -18.01 -14.23 17.02
CA THR A 215 -17.99 -13.08 17.94
C THR A 215 -18.46 -11.84 17.21
N ALA A 216 -19.34 -11.09 17.84
CA ALA A 216 -19.68 -9.72 17.45
C ALA A 216 -19.00 -8.73 18.40
N VAL A 217 -18.66 -7.55 17.89
CA VAL A 217 -18.10 -6.43 18.66
C VAL A 217 -19.14 -5.33 18.72
N PHE A 218 -19.40 -4.83 19.91
CA PHE A 218 -20.39 -3.78 20.18
C PHE A 218 -19.68 -2.52 20.65
N ARG A 219 -20.04 -1.40 20.06
CA ARG A 219 -19.66 -0.05 20.46
C ARG A 219 -20.90 0.72 20.86
N ASP A 220 -20.75 1.92 21.38
CA ASP A 220 -21.86 2.79 21.81
C ASP A 220 -22.79 2.17 22.88
N VAL A 221 -22.31 1.14 23.58
CA VAL A 221 -23.06 0.46 24.65
C VAL A 221 -23.14 1.36 25.89
N THR A 222 -24.35 1.69 26.33
CA THR A 222 -24.59 2.52 27.51
C THR A 222 -25.04 1.71 28.71
N ASN A 223 -26.07 0.91 28.55
CA ASN A 223 -26.67 0.12 29.63
C ASN A 223 -27.15 -1.25 29.15
N GLN A 224 -26.91 -1.61 27.92
CA GLN A 224 -27.26 -2.92 27.37
C GLN A 224 -26.36 -4.00 27.98
N SER A 225 -26.94 -5.15 28.23
CA SER A 225 -26.25 -6.33 28.79
C SER A 225 -26.39 -7.58 27.93
N GLU A 226 -27.34 -7.57 26.98
CA GLU A 226 -27.71 -8.73 26.17
C GLU A 226 -27.88 -8.31 24.70
N PHE A 227 -27.69 -9.28 23.81
CA PHE A 227 -27.96 -9.16 22.38
C PHE A 227 -28.69 -10.38 21.86
N SER A 228 -29.29 -10.31 20.70
CA SER A 228 -29.98 -11.42 20.05
C SER A 228 -29.40 -11.70 18.67
N VAL A 229 -29.30 -12.97 18.29
CA VAL A 229 -29.12 -13.37 16.88
C VAL A 229 -30.51 -13.63 16.31
N VAL A 230 -30.81 -13.00 15.21
CA VAL A 230 -32.11 -13.04 14.54
C VAL A 230 -31.95 -13.64 13.17
N ASN A 231 -32.77 -14.62 12.81
CA ASN A 231 -32.81 -15.14 11.46
C ASN A 231 -33.33 -14.05 10.50
N ALA A 232 -32.56 -13.77 9.44
CA ALA A 232 -32.86 -12.65 8.55
C ALA A 232 -34.13 -12.88 7.68
N ASP A 233 -34.49 -14.13 7.44
CA ASP A 233 -35.67 -14.49 6.62
C ASP A 233 -36.95 -14.58 7.49
N THR A 234 -36.89 -15.33 8.57
CA THR A 234 -38.09 -15.57 9.45
C THR A 234 -38.32 -14.48 10.48
N LYS A 235 -37.32 -13.64 10.76
CA LYS A 235 -37.30 -12.62 11.82
C LYS A 235 -37.40 -13.20 13.23
N GLU A 236 -37.17 -14.47 13.39
CA GLU A 236 -37.20 -15.13 14.71
C GLU A 236 -35.86 -14.95 15.43
N LYS A 237 -35.93 -14.68 16.74
CA LYS A 237 -34.77 -14.72 17.62
C LYS A 237 -34.35 -16.18 17.83
N VAL A 238 -33.17 -16.54 17.34
CA VAL A 238 -32.65 -17.92 17.47
C VAL A 238 -31.68 -18.08 18.64
N PHE A 239 -31.17 -16.96 19.15
CA PHE A 239 -30.20 -16.97 20.26
C PHE A 239 -30.25 -15.64 21.02
N THR A 240 -30.01 -15.70 22.32
CA THR A 240 -29.75 -14.52 23.17
C THR A 240 -28.43 -14.75 23.92
N GLY A 241 -27.52 -13.78 23.81
CA GLY A 241 -26.21 -13.78 24.46
C GLY A 241 -25.98 -12.55 25.31
N LYS A 242 -24.93 -12.60 26.11
CA LYS A 242 -24.54 -11.49 26.98
C LYS A 242 -23.43 -10.66 26.31
N LEU A 243 -23.41 -9.36 26.63
CA LEU A 243 -22.28 -8.48 26.33
C LEU A 243 -21.21 -8.67 27.40
N GLU A 244 -19.99 -9.02 26.96
CA GLU A 244 -18.89 -9.37 27.86
C GLU A 244 -17.60 -8.60 27.43
N ASN A 245 -16.53 -8.77 28.19
CA ASN A 245 -15.19 -8.28 27.87
C ASN A 245 -15.13 -6.78 27.54
N ARG A 246 -15.74 -5.96 28.44
CA ARG A 246 -15.61 -4.51 28.31
C ARG A 246 -14.13 -4.11 28.19
N THR A 247 -13.75 -3.51 27.08
CA THR A 247 -12.37 -3.14 26.79
C THR A 247 -12.31 -1.69 26.31
N GLU A 248 -11.40 -0.93 26.87
CA GLU A 248 -11.10 0.41 26.41
C GLU A 248 -10.14 0.32 25.23
N ASN A 249 -10.62 0.67 24.04
CA ASN A 249 -9.85 0.69 22.81
C ASN A 249 -9.25 2.09 22.62
N LYS A 250 -8.05 2.29 23.13
CA LYS A 250 -7.36 3.60 23.06
C LYS A 250 -7.06 4.06 21.64
N SER A 251 -6.83 3.13 20.73
CA SER A 251 -6.54 3.46 19.33
C SER A 251 -7.75 3.98 18.57
N ALA A 252 -8.95 3.48 18.92
CA ALA A 252 -10.21 3.93 18.33
C ALA A 252 -10.93 5.00 19.19
N GLY A 253 -10.43 5.28 20.40
CA GLY A 253 -11.03 6.26 21.31
C GLY A 253 -12.39 5.83 21.85
N GLU A 254 -12.69 4.53 21.91
CA GLU A 254 -14.00 4.02 22.29
C GLU A 254 -13.92 2.83 23.24
N THR A 255 -15.06 2.49 23.87
CA THR A 255 -15.19 1.29 24.68
C THR A 255 -15.94 0.24 23.89
N ASN A 256 -15.36 -0.97 23.80
CA ASN A 256 -15.94 -2.10 23.10
C ASN A 256 -16.39 -3.19 24.06
N TYR A 257 -17.41 -3.94 23.65
CA TYR A 257 -17.86 -5.17 24.27
C TYR A 257 -17.85 -6.29 23.23
N THR A 258 -17.78 -7.52 23.65
CA THR A 258 -17.92 -8.69 22.77
C THR A 258 -19.15 -9.50 23.13
N GLY A 259 -19.75 -10.14 22.12
CA GLY A 259 -20.84 -11.10 22.29
C GLY A 259 -20.50 -12.38 21.55
N ASP A 260 -20.42 -13.49 22.28
CA ASP A 260 -20.19 -14.82 21.73
C ASP A 260 -21.51 -15.46 21.32
N PHE A 261 -21.65 -15.87 20.07
CA PHE A 261 -22.77 -16.61 19.53
C PHE A 261 -22.33 -17.89 18.79
N SER A 262 -21.21 -18.47 19.20
CA SER A 262 -20.62 -19.67 18.60
C SER A 262 -21.57 -20.88 18.61
N SER A 263 -22.53 -20.92 19.54
CA SER A 263 -23.53 -21.99 19.61
C SER A 263 -24.61 -21.93 18.51
N VAL A 264 -24.71 -20.85 17.76
CA VAL A 264 -25.57 -20.77 16.57
C VAL A 264 -24.85 -21.45 15.42
N THR A 265 -25.20 -22.71 15.17
CA THR A 265 -24.53 -23.56 14.16
C THR A 265 -25.38 -23.83 12.91
N ALA A 266 -26.68 -23.55 12.97
CA ALA A 266 -27.56 -23.78 11.82
C ALA A 266 -27.17 -22.89 10.62
N PRO A 267 -27.02 -23.45 9.41
CA PRO A 267 -26.81 -22.66 8.22
C PRO A 267 -27.98 -21.71 7.95
N GLY A 268 -27.67 -20.49 7.47
CA GLY A 268 -28.69 -19.49 7.14
C GLY A 268 -28.15 -18.07 7.19
N LYS A 269 -29.04 -17.10 6.93
CA LYS A 269 -28.74 -15.66 7.01
C LYS A 269 -29.25 -15.09 8.33
N TYR A 270 -28.43 -14.29 8.96
CA TYR A 270 -28.66 -13.75 10.29
C TYR A 270 -28.23 -12.29 10.39
N TYR A 271 -28.74 -11.61 11.40
CA TYR A 271 -28.21 -10.34 11.89
C TYR A 271 -28.23 -10.31 13.42
N ILE A 272 -27.40 -9.45 13.99
CA ILE A 272 -27.36 -9.21 15.43
C ILE A 272 -28.23 -8.00 15.74
N SER A 273 -29.06 -8.10 16.76
CA SER A 273 -29.88 -7.02 17.32
C SER A 273 -29.57 -6.81 18.80
N CYS A 274 -29.47 -5.54 19.21
CA CYS A 274 -29.27 -5.13 20.58
C CYS A 274 -30.17 -3.91 20.86
N ASP A 275 -30.92 -3.91 21.96
CA ASP A 275 -31.88 -2.84 22.24
C ASP A 275 -31.18 -1.46 22.28
N GLY A 276 -31.73 -0.51 21.55
CA GLY A 276 -31.20 0.87 21.47
C GLY A 276 -29.97 1.03 20.58
N LEU A 277 -29.51 -0.01 19.88
CA LEU A 277 -28.50 0.06 18.84
C LEU A 277 -29.10 -0.34 17.49
N ASP A 278 -28.51 0.18 16.42
CA ASP A 278 -28.83 -0.28 15.07
C ASP A 278 -28.45 -1.77 14.91
N ASN A 279 -29.22 -2.50 14.13
CA ASN A 279 -28.90 -3.90 13.83
C ASN A 279 -27.58 -3.99 13.04
N SER A 280 -26.88 -5.10 13.21
CA SER A 280 -25.72 -5.40 12.38
C SER A 280 -26.10 -5.55 10.90
N TYR A 281 -25.12 -5.51 10.01
CA TYR A 281 -25.29 -6.07 8.66
C TYR A 281 -25.75 -7.52 8.76
N THR A 282 -26.45 -7.96 7.71
CA THR A 282 -26.78 -9.38 7.55
C THR A 282 -25.51 -10.16 7.19
N PHE A 283 -25.33 -11.31 7.82
CA PHE A 283 -24.22 -12.23 7.54
C PHE A 283 -24.74 -13.66 7.35
N GLU A 284 -23.93 -14.51 6.78
CA GLU A 284 -24.24 -15.91 6.56
C GLU A 284 -23.50 -16.82 7.55
N ILE A 285 -24.16 -17.88 7.99
CA ILE A 285 -23.53 -19.03 8.65
C ILE A 285 -23.63 -20.20 7.68
N GLY A 286 -22.48 -20.81 7.33
CA GLY A 286 -22.43 -21.93 6.40
C GLY A 286 -20.99 -22.40 6.17
N ASP A 287 -20.82 -23.67 5.77
CA ASP A 287 -19.50 -24.26 5.65
C ASP A 287 -18.71 -23.74 4.43
N LYS A 288 -19.42 -23.14 3.46
CA LYS A 288 -18.85 -22.61 2.23
C LYS A 288 -18.75 -21.09 2.15
N VAL A 289 -18.97 -20.37 3.26
CA VAL A 289 -18.99 -18.88 3.26
C VAL A 289 -17.72 -18.23 2.75
N TYR A 290 -16.59 -18.93 2.82
CA TYR A 290 -15.28 -18.43 2.33
C TYR A 290 -14.89 -18.95 0.93
N SER A 291 -15.69 -19.81 0.30
CA SER A 291 -15.31 -20.41 -1.00
C SER A 291 -15.13 -19.35 -2.07
N ASN A 292 -16.08 -18.43 -2.22
CA ASN A 292 -15.98 -17.36 -3.21
C ASN A 292 -14.79 -16.43 -2.91
N LEU A 293 -14.54 -16.11 -1.63
CA LEU A 293 -13.40 -15.28 -1.25
C LEU A 293 -12.06 -15.94 -1.63
N LEU A 294 -11.95 -17.28 -1.48
CA LEU A 294 -10.77 -18.02 -1.89
C LEU A 294 -10.57 -17.94 -3.41
N ASP A 295 -11.63 -18.24 -4.16
CA ASP A 295 -11.62 -18.21 -5.62
C ASP A 295 -11.28 -16.79 -6.14
N ASP A 296 -11.91 -15.75 -5.59
CA ASP A 296 -11.66 -14.35 -5.93
C ASP A 296 -10.23 -13.92 -5.58
N SER A 297 -9.65 -14.46 -4.48
CA SER A 297 -8.28 -14.15 -4.08
C SER A 297 -7.25 -14.72 -5.06
N VAL A 298 -7.50 -15.89 -5.63
CA VAL A 298 -6.64 -16.45 -6.70
C VAL A 298 -6.91 -15.71 -8.02
N ARG A 299 -8.19 -15.47 -8.36
CA ARG A 299 -8.56 -14.76 -9.58
C ARG A 299 -8.07 -13.32 -9.63
N MET A 300 -7.84 -12.68 -8.50
CA MET A 300 -7.23 -11.35 -8.43
C MET A 300 -5.89 -11.30 -9.19
N LEU A 301 -5.10 -12.36 -9.15
CA LEU A 301 -3.82 -12.43 -9.86
C LEU A 301 -4.01 -12.48 -11.37
N TYR A 302 -5.03 -13.22 -11.86
CA TYR A 302 -5.41 -13.16 -13.27
C TYR A 302 -5.71 -11.73 -13.73
N LEU A 303 -6.38 -10.92 -12.89
CA LEU A 303 -6.67 -9.51 -13.21
C LEU A 303 -5.41 -8.63 -13.25
N GLN A 304 -4.30 -9.08 -12.67
CA GLN A 304 -2.99 -8.41 -12.72
C GLN A 304 -2.12 -8.86 -13.91
N ARG A 305 -2.56 -9.81 -14.73
CA ARG A 305 -1.77 -10.32 -15.84
C ARG A 305 -1.39 -9.23 -16.83
N CYS A 306 -0.10 -9.16 -17.17
CA CYS A 306 0.49 -8.31 -18.18
C CYS A 306 0.72 -9.07 -19.49
N GLY A 307 0.83 -8.37 -20.61
CA GLY A 307 1.18 -8.96 -21.90
C GLY A 307 0.06 -9.73 -22.61
N VAL A 308 -1.07 -9.92 -21.96
CA VAL A 308 -2.24 -10.63 -22.51
C VAL A 308 -3.52 -9.83 -22.33
N LYS A 309 -4.57 -10.20 -23.07
CA LYS A 309 -5.91 -9.68 -22.81
C LYS A 309 -6.42 -10.27 -21.50
N VAL A 310 -6.88 -9.44 -20.61
CA VAL A 310 -7.65 -9.84 -19.42
C VAL A 310 -9.13 -9.69 -19.75
N ASP A 311 -9.87 -10.81 -19.73
CA ASP A 311 -11.28 -10.86 -20.08
C ASP A 311 -12.15 -10.81 -18.81
N ASP A 312 -12.55 -9.61 -18.45
CA ASP A 312 -13.41 -9.32 -17.31
C ASP A 312 -14.31 -8.14 -17.63
N SER A 313 -15.55 -8.13 -17.11
CA SER A 313 -16.53 -7.10 -17.42
C SER A 313 -16.27 -5.76 -16.74
N GLU A 314 -15.52 -5.75 -15.62
CA GLU A 314 -15.26 -4.57 -14.78
C GLU A 314 -13.78 -4.18 -14.83
N PHE A 315 -12.89 -5.16 -14.69
CA PHE A 315 -11.44 -4.96 -14.58
C PHE A 315 -10.65 -5.42 -15.82
N GLY A 316 -11.36 -5.78 -16.89
CA GLY A 316 -10.74 -6.28 -18.12
C GLY A 316 -9.99 -5.19 -18.90
N HIS A 317 -8.94 -5.59 -19.61
CA HIS A 317 -8.18 -4.72 -20.50
C HIS A 317 -7.59 -5.49 -21.70
N ALA A 318 -7.23 -4.79 -22.76
CA ALA A 318 -6.49 -5.37 -23.88
C ALA A 318 -5.05 -5.74 -23.46
N ALA A 319 -4.36 -6.54 -24.29
CA ALA A 319 -2.95 -6.83 -24.04
C ALA A 319 -2.13 -5.53 -23.95
N CYS A 320 -1.33 -5.42 -22.88
CA CYS A 320 -0.49 -4.27 -22.59
C CYS A 320 0.99 -4.69 -22.56
N HIS A 321 1.92 -3.74 -22.64
CA HIS A 321 3.37 -3.94 -22.47
C HIS A 321 3.95 -5.09 -23.31
N THR A 322 3.48 -5.25 -24.55
CA THR A 322 3.90 -6.31 -25.47
C THR A 322 5.11 -5.95 -26.32
N SER A 323 5.64 -4.74 -26.18
CA SER A 323 6.85 -4.31 -26.88
C SER A 323 8.10 -4.98 -26.31
N MET A 324 9.13 -5.13 -27.16
CA MET A 324 10.45 -5.57 -26.71
C MET A 324 11.04 -4.54 -25.73
N ALA A 325 11.52 -5.00 -24.58
CA ALA A 325 12.15 -4.15 -23.57
C ALA A 325 13.66 -3.99 -23.83
N THR A 326 14.17 -2.79 -23.63
CA THR A 326 15.61 -2.48 -23.77
C THR A 326 16.36 -2.93 -22.52
N VAL A 327 17.42 -3.70 -22.68
CA VAL A 327 18.32 -4.05 -21.56
C VAL A 327 19.15 -2.81 -21.21
N TYR A 328 19.02 -2.35 -19.97
CA TYR A 328 19.65 -1.11 -19.49
C TYR A 328 21.15 -1.03 -19.82
N GLY A 329 21.57 0.13 -20.28
CA GLY A 329 22.96 0.39 -20.65
C GLY A 329 23.43 -0.28 -21.95
N THR A 330 22.50 -0.90 -22.70
CA THR A 330 22.79 -1.57 -23.98
C THR A 330 21.80 -1.18 -25.08
N ASN A 331 22.04 -1.61 -26.31
CA ASN A 331 21.07 -1.52 -27.41
C ASN A 331 20.29 -2.82 -27.63
N ASN A 332 20.48 -3.81 -26.76
CA ASN A 332 19.80 -5.10 -26.89
C ASN A 332 18.36 -4.98 -26.43
N LYS A 333 17.46 -5.62 -27.17
CA LYS A 333 16.05 -5.72 -26.84
C LYS A 333 15.66 -7.18 -26.66
N ILE A 334 14.89 -7.46 -25.61
CA ILE A 334 14.42 -8.81 -25.30
C ILE A 334 12.90 -8.81 -25.08
N ASP A 335 12.26 -9.95 -25.36
CA ASP A 335 10.86 -10.16 -25.02
C ASP A 335 10.74 -10.57 -23.54
N VAL A 336 10.14 -9.71 -22.77
CA VAL A 336 9.77 -9.95 -21.37
C VAL A 336 8.29 -9.63 -21.13
N SER A 337 7.46 -9.83 -22.16
CA SER A 337 5.99 -9.76 -22.00
C SER A 337 5.48 -10.88 -21.12
N GLY A 338 4.43 -10.65 -20.35
CA GLY A 338 3.89 -11.57 -19.35
C GLY A 338 4.14 -11.12 -17.93
N GLY A 339 3.83 -11.98 -16.96
CA GLY A 339 3.93 -11.70 -15.54
C GLY A 339 2.80 -10.85 -15.00
N TRP A 340 2.80 -10.57 -13.69
CA TRP A 340 1.80 -9.75 -13.04
C TRP A 340 2.29 -8.31 -12.85
N HIS A 341 1.40 -7.35 -13.04
CA HIS A 341 1.63 -5.98 -12.60
C HIS A 341 1.78 -5.94 -11.09
N ASP A 342 2.76 -5.21 -10.58
CA ASP A 342 2.99 -5.05 -9.13
C ASP A 342 1.89 -4.18 -8.49
N ALA A 343 1.66 -3.02 -9.08
CA ALA A 343 0.68 -2.04 -8.64
C ALA A 343 0.19 -1.19 -9.82
N GLY A 344 -0.25 0.04 -9.57
CA GLY A 344 -0.59 1.01 -10.61
C GLY A 344 0.61 1.59 -11.37
N ASP A 345 1.81 1.18 -11.05
CA ASP A 345 3.03 1.49 -11.80
C ASP A 345 3.29 0.54 -12.98
N TYR A 346 2.51 -0.54 -13.06
CA TYR A 346 2.58 -1.61 -14.06
C TYR A 346 3.96 -2.25 -14.25
N GLY A 347 4.91 -1.95 -13.38
CA GLY A 347 6.20 -2.61 -13.30
C GLY A 347 6.06 -4.08 -12.91
N ARG A 348 7.04 -4.90 -13.28
CA ARG A 348 7.12 -6.32 -12.92
C ARG A 348 8.49 -6.59 -12.32
N TYR A 349 8.49 -7.18 -11.12
CA TYR A 349 9.66 -7.25 -10.25
C TYR A 349 9.88 -8.70 -9.80
N VAL A 350 11.06 -9.26 -10.05
CA VAL A 350 11.32 -10.69 -9.81
C VAL A 350 11.28 -11.03 -8.32
N VAL A 351 11.77 -10.17 -7.44
CA VAL A 351 11.79 -10.41 -5.98
C VAL A 351 10.38 -10.61 -5.41
N PRO A 352 9.43 -9.65 -5.53
CA PRO A 352 8.08 -9.86 -5.01
C PRO A 352 7.31 -10.95 -5.79
N ALA A 353 7.57 -11.12 -7.09
CA ALA A 353 6.96 -12.18 -7.90
C ALA A 353 7.31 -13.58 -7.37
N ALA A 354 8.59 -13.81 -7.08
CA ALA A 354 9.06 -15.09 -6.53
C ALA A 354 8.40 -15.40 -5.19
N LYS A 355 8.24 -14.39 -4.32
CA LYS A 355 7.52 -14.52 -3.06
C LYS A 355 6.05 -14.89 -3.28
N ALA A 356 5.36 -14.21 -4.19
CA ALA A 356 3.96 -14.47 -4.49
C ALA A 356 3.77 -15.89 -5.06
N VAL A 357 4.61 -16.33 -5.98
CA VAL A 357 4.61 -17.70 -6.50
C VAL A 357 4.78 -18.71 -5.37
N ALA A 358 5.75 -18.50 -4.47
CA ALA A 358 5.97 -19.42 -3.34
C ALA A 358 4.76 -19.47 -2.41
N ASP A 359 4.11 -18.34 -2.13
CA ASP A 359 2.89 -18.30 -1.31
C ASP A 359 1.75 -19.10 -1.94
N LEU A 360 1.56 -19.02 -3.26
CA LEU A 360 0.55 -19.82 -3.98
C LEU A 360 0.86 -21.30 -3.90
N LEU A 361 2.11 -21.69 -4.14
CA LEU A 361 2.53 -23.10 -4.10
C LEU A 361 2.36 -23.68 -2.68
N TYR A 362 2.79 -22.98 -1.65
CA TYR A 362 2.61 -23.41 -0.26
C TYR A 362 1.14 -23.40 0.19
N ALA A 363 0.33 -22.45 -0.27
CA ALA A 363 -1.11 -22.45 -0.01
C ALA A 363 -1.77 -23.68 -0.63
N TYR A 364 -1.41 -24.02 -1.88
CA TYR A 364 -1.85 -25.26 -2.52
C TYR A 364 -1.36 -26.51 -1.75
N GLN A 365 -0.10 -26.57 -1.34
CA GLN A 365 0.43 -27.70 -0.58
C GLN A 365 -0.31 -27.91 0.74
N ALA A 366 -0.64 -26.83 1.44
CA ALA A 366 -1.31 -26.92 2.73
C ALA A 366 -2.74 -27.47 2.65
N THR A 367 -3.48 -27.17 1.57
CA THR A 367 -4.89 -27.52 1.43
C THR A 367 -5.28 -27.78 -0.04
N PRO A 368 -4.71 -28.78 -0.73
CA PRO A 368 -4.88 -28.96 -2.18
C PRO A 368 -6.34 -29.17 -2.60
N ASP A 369 -7.15 -29.78 -1.75
CA ASP A 369 -8.56 -30.08 -2.03
C ASP A 369 -9.47 -28.85 -2.04
N LEU A 370 -8.98 -27.68 -1.61
CA LEU A 370 -9.75 -26.44 -1.62
C LEU A 370 -9.65 -25.66 -2.94
N TYR A 371 -8.65 -25.97 -3.77
CA TYR A 371 -8.41 -25.25 -5.01
C TYR A 371 -9.01 -25.99 -6.20
N SER A 372 -9.86 -25.27 -6.93
CA SER A 372 -10.58 -25.80 -8.07
C SER A 372 -9.87 -25.51 -9.41
N ASP A 373 -10.35 -26.13 -10.46
CA ASP A 373 -9.98 -25.91 -11.85
C ASP A 373 -11.14 -25.21 -12.59
N ASN A 374 -11.76 -24.18 -11.96
CA ASN A 374 -12.93 -23.49 -12.51
C ASN A 374 -13.20 -22.08 -11.94
N ILE A 375 -12.14 -21.32 -11.58
CA ILE A 375 -12.30 -19.94 -11.09
C ILE A 375 -12.47 -18.89 -12.19
N ASN A 376 -12.69 -19.33 -13.42
CA ASN A 376 -12.90 -18.48 -14.59
C ASN A 376 -11.66 -17.67 -15.01
N ILE A 377 -10.55 -18.39 -15.20
CA ILE A 377 -9.35 -17.94 -15.91
C ILE A 377 -9.25 -18.68 -17.26
N PRO A 378 -8.41 -18.25 -18.21
CA PRO A 378 -8.31 -18.89 -19.52
C PRO A 378 -7.95 -20.38 -19.49
N GLU A 379 -7.21 -20.81 -18.48
CA GLU A 379 -6.75 -22.18 -18.30
C GLU A 379 -7.76 -23.09 -17.60
N SER A 380 -8.80 -22.54 -16.97
CA SER A 380 -9.81 -23.32 -16.23
C SER A 380 -10.36 -24.48 -17.05
N GLY A 381 -10.43 -25.67 -16.46
CA GLY A 381 -10.91 -26.89 -17.10
C GLY A 381 -9.82 -27.71 -17.78
N ASN A 382 -8.55 -27.41 -17.59
CA ASN A 382 -7.42 -28.13 -18.20
C ASN A 382 -6.94 -29.37 -17.41
N GLY A 383 -7.47 -29.57 -16.20
CA GLY A 383 -7.10 -30.66 -15.29
C GLY A 383 -5.98 -30.31 -14.31
N VAL A 384 -5.55 -29.05 -14.29
CA VAL A 384 -4.63 -28.46 -13.31
C VAL A 384 -5.44 -27.49 -12.43
N PRO A 385 -5.25 -27.46 -11.10
CA PRO A 385 -5.89 -26.44 -10.28
C PRO A 385 -5.46 -25.03 -10.70
N ASP A 386 -6.42 -24.11 -10.85
CA ASP A 386 -6.19 -22.77 -11.39
C ASP A 386 -5.15 -21.94 -10.60
N ILE A 387 -4.97 -22.22 -9.31
CA ILE A 387 -3.89 -21.60 -8.51
C ILE A 387 -2.49 -21.95 -9.05
N LEU A 388 -2.33 -23.17 -9.58
CA LEU A 388 -1.08 -23.60 -10.21
C LEU A 388 -0.95 -22.98 -11.60
N ASP A 389 -2.04 -22.83 -12.35
CA ASP A 389 -1.99 -22.13 -13.63
C ASP A 389 -1.60 -20.66 -13.49
N GLU A 390 -2.10 -19.98 -12.45
CA GLU A 390 -1.66 -18.62 -12.13
C GLU A 390 -0.18 -18.56 -11.73
N ALA A 391 0.28 -19.47 -10.86
CA ALA A 391 1.70 -19.55 -10.52
C ALA A 391 2.58 -19.83 -11.75
N ARG A 392 2.10 -20.69 -12.68
CA ARG A 392 2.80 -20.98 -13.93
C ARG A 392 2.93 -19.75 -14.83
N PHE A 393 1.87 -18.94 -14.93
CA PHE A 393 1.90 -17.72 -15.74
C PHE A 393 3.04 -16.79 -15.31
N GLU A 394 3.23 -16.62 -14.02
CA GLU A 394 4.32 -15.80 -13.48
C GLU A 394 5.69 -16.47 -13.67
N LEU A 395 5.79 -17.77 -13.41
CA LEU A 395 7.04 -18.53 -13.60
C LEU A 395 7.53 -18.46 -15.05
N GLU A 396 6.62 -18.56 -16.03
CA GLU A 396 6.97 -18.45 -17.46
C GLU A 396 7.50 -17.05 -17.81
N TRP A 397 6.96 -15.99 -17.20
CA TRP A 397 7.53 -14.64 -17.32
C TRP A 397 8.89 -14.55 -16.62
N MET A 398 9.03 -15.07 -15.41
CA MET A 398 10.29 -15.07 -14.68
C MET A 398 11.40 -15.78 -15.49
N MET A 399 11.09 -16.86 -16.22
CA MET A 399 12.05 -17.51 -17.10
C MET A 399 12.57 -16.60 -18.21
N LYS A 400 11.74 -15.66 -18.74
CA LYS A 400 12.18 -14.65 -19.70
C LYS A 400 13.13 -13.61 -19.06
N MET A 401 13.04 -13.45 -17.75
CA MET A 401 13.93 -12.57 -16.98
C MET A 401 15.28 -13.21 -16.64
N GLN A 402 15.52 -14.50 -17.00
CA GLN A 402 16.82 -15.12 -16.80
C GLN A 402 17.78 -14.76 -17.95
N ALA A 403 18.89 -14.12 -17.61
CA ALA A 403 19.96 -13.81 -18.53
C ALA A 403 20.71 -15.07 -19.02
N GLN A 404 21.45 -14.92 -20.12
CA GLN A 404 22.14 -16.04 -20.74
C GLN A 404 23.18 -16.72 -19.82
N ASP A 405 23.77 -15.99 -18.89
CA ASP A 405 24.74 -16.51 -17.92
C ASP A 405 24.09 -17.15 -16.69
N GLY A 406 22.79 -17.04 -16.50
CA GLY A 406 22.02 -17.58 -15.39
C GLY A 406 21.61 -16.58 -14.33
N GLY A 407 22.10 -15.36 -14.37
CA GLY A 407 21.61 -14.29 -13.50
C GLY A 407 20.19 -13.88 -13.86
N ALA A 408 19.36 -13.49 -12.90
CA ALA A 408 18.04 -12.93 -13.16
C ALA A 408 18.07 -11.41 -13.18
N TYR A 409 17.52 -10.82 -14.24
CA TYR A 409 17.25 -9.38 -14.28
C TYR A 409 16.31 -9.00 -13.16
N HIS A 410 16.55 -7.85 -12.54
CA HIS A 410 15.84 -7.50 -11.31
C HIS A 410 14.38 -7.13 -11.54
N LYS A 411 14.12 -6.34 -12.58
CA LYS A 411 12.77 -5.90 -12.96
C LYS A 411 12.69 -5.48 -14.43
N VAL A 412 11.46 -5.32 -14.91
CA VAL A 412 11.12 -4.57 -16.11
C VAL A 412 10.05 -3.53 -15.79
N SER A 413 10.30 -2.27 -16.15
CA SER A 413 9.39 -1.16 -15.95
C SER A 413 9.67 -0.03 -16.92
N CYS A 414 8.83 0.99 -17.00
CA CYS A 414 9.23 2.29 -17.54
C CYS A 414 10.23 2.97 -16.61
N ALA A 415 10.88 4.05 -17.07
CA ALA A 415 11.86 4.79 -16.26
C ALA A 415 11.21 5.52 -15.07
N THR A 416 9.97 5.98 -15.25
CA THR A 416 9.18 6.73 -14.27
C THR A 416 7.84 6.07 -14.05
N PHE A 417 7.22 6.34 -12.90
CA PHE A 417 5.85 5.91 -12.66
C PHE A 417 4.88 6.56 -13.64
N PRO A 418 3.88 5.83 -14.17
CA PRO A 418 2.79 6.43 -14.94
C PRO A 418 1.91 7.27 -14.00
N GLY A 419 1.09 8.13 -14.57
CA GLY A 419 -0.04 8.71 -13.84
C GLY A 419 -1.18 7.70 -13.66
N TYR A 420 -2.35 8.20 -13.22
CA TYR A 420 -3.57 7.39 -13.18
C TYR A 420 -4.06 7.10 -14.61
N VAL A 421 -3.58 6.02 -15.18
CA VAL A 421 -3.91 5.57 -16.53
C VAL A 421 -4.21 4.08 -16.54
N MET A 422 -4.89 3.59 -17.55
CA MET A 422 -5.04 2.15 -17.76
C MET A 422 -3.71 1.53 -18.23
N PRO A 423 -3.45 0.24 -17.97
CA PRO A 423 -2.19 -0.40 -18.38
C PRO A 423 -1.93 -0.34 -19.88
N THR A 424 -2.97 -0.23 -20.71
CA THR A 424 -2.86 -0.02 -22.17
C THR A 424 -2.40 1.37 -22.57
N ASP A 425 -2.51 2.34 -21.68
CA ASP A 425 -2.20 3.74 -21.93
C ASP A 425 -0.79 4.13 -21.44
N GLU A 426 -0.11 3.25 -20.70
CA GLU A 426 1.31 3.40 -20.41
C GLU A 426 2.12 3.03 -21.65
N THR A 427 2.62 4.06 -22.36
CA THR A 427 3.34 3.92 -23.64
C THR A 427 4.83 4.19 -23.54
N GLY A 428 5.36 4.31 -22.32
CA GLY A 428 6.79 4.52 -22.07
C GLY A 428 7.66 3.36 -22.59
N GLU A 429 8.94 3.63 -22.79
CA GLU A 429 9.90 2.58 -23.16
C GLU A 429 10.06 1.60 -21.99
N LEU A 430 9.88 0.30 -22.26
CA LEU A 430 10.15 -0.76 -21.30
C LEU A 430 11.66 -0.98 -21.16
N ILE A 431 12.13 -0.96 -19.93
CA ILE A 431 13.53 -1.12 -19.56
C ILE A 431 13.69 -2.31 -18.63
N VAL A 432 14.53 -3.27 -19.04
CA VAL A 432 14.98 -4.36 -18.19
C VAL A 432 16.22 -3.91 -17.44
N THR A 433 16.15 -3.86 -16.13
CA THR A 433 17.27 -3.41 -15.29
C THR A 433 18.33 -4.51 -15.11
N PRO A 434 19.56 -4.18 -14.68
CA PRO A 434 20.62 -5.17 -14.50
C PRO A 434 20.23 -6.36 -13.63
N VAL A 435 20.92 -7.46 -13.79
CA VAL A 435 20.80 -8.65 -12.92
C VAL A 435 21.19 -8.31 -11.48
N SER A 436 20.66 -9.06 -10.50
CA SER A 436 21.07 -8.94 -9.11
C SER A 436 21.11 -10.29 -8.42
N SER A 437 21.84 -10.39 -7.33
CA SER A 437 21.93 -11.64 -6.55
C SER A 437 20.63 -11.90 -5.77
N THR A 438 19.90 -10.87 -5.33
CA THR A 438 18.59 -11.01 -4.68
C THR A 438 17.59 -11.62 -5.66
N ALA A 439 17.35 -10.97 -6.82
CA ALA A 439 16.44 -11.51 -7.82
C ALA A 439 16.86 -12.89 -8.35
N THR A 440 18.17 -13.15 -8.50
CA THR A 440 18.67 -14.45 -8.96
C THR A 440 18.44 -15.55 -7.92
N ALA A 441 18.60 -15.23 -6.63
CA ALA A 441 18.38 -16.22 -5.57
C ALA A 441 16.90 -16.54 -5.38
N ASP A 442 16.04 -15.53 -5.40
CA ASP A 442 14.59 -15.69 -5.34
C ASP A 442 14.03 -16.44 -6.56
N PHE A 443 14.54 -16.12 -7.74
CA PHE A 443 14.26 -16.84 -8.95
C PHE A 443 14.67 -18.33 -8.83
N CYS A 444 15.90 -18.60 -8.41
CA CYS A 444 16.41 -19.95 -8.19
C CYS A 444 15.51 -20.74 -7.25
N ALA A 445 15.18 -20.16 -6.10
CA ALA A 445 14.35 -20.78 -5.09
C ALA A 445 12.93 -21.10 -5.61
N SER A 446 12.28 -20.14 -6.24
CA SER A 446 10.92 -20.31 -6.77
C SER A 446 10.86 -21.31 -7.92
N MET A 447 11.88 -21.37 -8.79
CA MET A 447 11.97 -22.36 -9.86
C MET A 447 12.22 -23.79 -9.32
N ALA A 448 13.11 -23.93 -8.34
CA ALA A 448 13.35 -25.24 -7.71
C ALA A 448 12.09 -25.75 -6.99
N LEU A 449 11.42 -24.89 -6.23
CA LEU A 449 10.14 -25.21 -5.59
C LEU A 449 9.08 -25.60 -6.63
N ALA A 450 8.92 -24.82 -7.70
CA ALA A 450 7.97 -25.09 -8.76
C ALA A 450 8.19 -26.46 -9.44
N ALA A 451 9.43 -26.86 -9.63
CA ALA A 451 9.76 -28.16 -10.23
C ALA A 451 9.11 -29.33 -9.46
N GLU A 452 9.08 -29.28 -8.12
CA GLU A 452 8.40 -30.27 -7.28
C GLU A 452 6.88 -30.33 -7.55
N PHE A 453 6.24 -29.17 -7.61
CA PHE A 453 4.79 -29.08 -7.76
C PHE A 453 4.30 -29.50 -9.14
N TYR A 454 5.03 -29.16 -10.21
CA TYR A 454 4.62 -29.46 -11.57
C TYR A 454 5.03 -30.86 -12.03
N GLU A 455 5.88 -31.61 -11.31
CA GLU A 455 6.24 -33.00 -11.66
C GLU A 455 5.01 -33.90 -11.84
N LYS A 456 3.93 -33.63 -11.12
CA LYS A 456 2.67 -34.37 -11.23
C LYS A 456 1.85 -33.99 -12.45
N TYR A 457 1.90 -32.73 -12.89
CA TYR A 457 1.00 -32.17 -13.90
C TYR A 457 1.67 -32.02 -15.26
N ASP A 458 2.92 -31.55 -15.29
CA ASP A 458 3.70 -31.29 -16.51
C ASP A 458 5.20 -31.48 -16.23
N LYS A 459 5.68 -32.68 -16.51
CA LYS A 459 7.09 -33.06 -16.30
C LYS A 459 8.08 -32.26 -17.13
N ASP A 460 7.67 -31.82 -18.32
CA ASP A 460 8.55 -31.03 -19.18
C ASP A 460 8.70 -29.61 -18.61
N PHE A 461 7.62 -29.06 -18.07
CA PHE A 461 7.67 -27.77 -17.38
C PHE A 461 8.46 -27.87 -16.05
N ALA A 462 8.20 -28.91 -15.24
CA ALA A 462 8.98 -29.19 -14.03
C ALA A 462 10.49 -29.26 -14.32
N LYS A 463 10.87 -29.97 -15.39
CA LYS A 463 12.26 -30.05 -15.82
C LYS A 463 12.81 -28.65 -16.23
N LYS A 464 12.04 -27.85 -16.97
CA LYS A 464 12.46 -26.48 -17.33
C LYS A 464 12.69 -25.61 -16.09
N CYS A 465 11.83 -25.71 -15.09
CA CYS A 465 11.99 -25.01 -13.81
C CYS A 465 13.30 -25.43 -13.13
N MET A 466 13.57 -26.72 -13.02
CA MET A 466 14.81 -27.21 -12.40
C MET A 466 16.06 -26.80 -13.19
N ASP A 467 16.05 -26.94 -14.52
CA ASP A 467 17.18 -26.53 -15.37
C ASP A 467 17.48 -25.01 -15.20
N ALA A 468 16.43 -24.17 -15.05
CA ALA A 468 16.56 -22.75 -14.78
C ALA A 468 17.11 -22.47 -13.37
N ALA A 469 16.64 -23.20 -12.36
CA ALA A 469 17.14 -23.10 -11.00
C ALA A 469 18.63 -23.46 -10.90
N GLU A 470 19.05 -24.61 -11.49
CA GLU A 470 20.44 -25.05 -11.50
C GLU A 470 21.37 -24.01 -12.15
N LYS A 471 20.92 -23.41 -13.24
CA LYS A 471 21.68 -22.36 -13.94
C LYS A 471 21.86 -21.11 -13.09
N SER A 472 20.79 -20.67 -12.40
CA SER A 472 20.86 -19.54 -11.49
C SER A 472 21.67 -19.85 -10.23
N TRP A 473 21.60 -21.08 -9.71
CA TRP A 473 22.43 -21.52 -8.61
C TRP A 473 23.93 -21.46 -8.94
N ALA A 474 24.32 -21.91 -10.14
CA ALA A 474 25.69 -21.79 -10.60
C ALA A 474 26.17 -20.34 -10.72
N TRP A 475 25.28 -19.45 -11.20
CA TRP A 475 25.56 -18.02 -11.25
C TRP A 475 25.78 -17.44 -9.84
N LEU A 476 24.92 -17.79 -8.86
CA LEU A 476 25.03 -17.33 -7.48
C LEU A 476 26.34 -17.76 -6.82
N GLN A 477 26.80 -18.98 -7.09
CA GLN A 477 28.08 -19.47 -6.58
C GLN A 477 29.30 -18.69 -7.15
N ALA A 478 29.18 -18.21 -8.39
CA ALA A 478 30.23 -17.44 -9.06
C ALA A 478 30.20 -15.94 -8.73
N ASN A 479 29.05 -15.41 -8.28
CA ASN A 479 28.82 -13.97 -8.08
C ASN A 479 28.39 -13.67 -6.63
N PRO A 480 29.31 -13.60 -5.67
CA PRO A 480 28.98 -13.23 -4.30
C PRO A 480 28.65 -11.74 -4.21
N ASN A 481 27.54 -11.42 -3.52
CA ASN A 481 27.23 -10.06 -3.05
C ASN A 481 26.98 -9.03 -4.17
N PHE A 482 25.99 -9.29 -5.05
CA PHE A 482 25.62 -8.42 -6.17
C PHE A 482 24.20 -7.86 -5.97
N VAL A 483 23.99 -7.10 -4.88
CA VAL A 483 22.68 -6.50 -4.55
C VAL A 483 22.31 -5.39 -5.52
N PHE A 484 21.02 -5.19 -5.70
CA PHE A 484 20.47 -4.24 -6.65
C PHE A 484 20.44 -2.80 -6.11
N LYS A 485 20.66 -1.89 -7.02
CA LYS A 485 20.37 -0.46 -6.90
C LYS A 485 19.74 0.02 -8.19
N ASN A 486 18.70 0.85 -8.12
CA ASN A 486 18.16 1.50 -9.29
C ASN A 486 19.27 2.29 -10.00
N PRO A 487 19.37 2.19 -11.34
CA PRO A 487 20.09 3.18 -12.14
C PRO A 487 19.57 4.59 -11.85
N GLU A 488 20.43 5.60 -12.00
CA GLU A 488 20.10 7.00 -11.62
C GLU A 488 18.91 7.60 -12.36
N ASP A 489 18.63 7.13 -13.57
CA ASP A 489 17.53 7.57 -14.43
C ASP A 489 16.26 6.72 -14.33
N ILE A 490 16.21 5.75 -13.42
CA ILE A 490 15.03 4.92 -13.15
C ILE A 490 14.53 5.17 -11.74
N VAL A 491 13.30 5.66 -11.61
CA VAL A 491 12.70 6.03 -10.31
C VAL A 491 11.55 5.12 -9.88
N THR A 492 11.18 4.11 -10.68
CA THR A 492 10.20 3.09 -10.31
C THR A 492 10.72 2.18 -9.20
N GLY A 493 9.87 1.37 -8.56
CA GLY A 493 10.20 0.56 -7.39
C GLY A 493 11.60 -0.06 -7.43
N GLU A 494 12.37 0.09 -6.39
CA GLU A 494 13.74 -0.45 -6.33
C GLU A 494 13.76 -1.91 -5.90
N TYR A 495 12.93 -2.29 -4.92
CA TYR A 495 12.97 -3.61 -4.28
C TYR A 495 14.40 -4.09 -3.94
N GLY A 496 15.24 -3.11 -3.57
CA GLY A 496 16.64 -3.35 -3.23
C GLY A 496 16.80 -3.86 -1.80
N ASP A 497 17.88 -4.59 -1.56
CA ASP A 497 18.29 -5.02 -0.23
C ASP A 497 19.74 -4.61 0.06
N ARG A 498 20.14 -4.71 1.32
CA ARG A 498 21.52 -4.49 1.80
C ARG A 498 22.34 -5.77 1.80
N SER A 499 21.71 -6.91 1.70
CA SER A 499 22.27 -8.25 1.79
C SER A 499 21.43 -9.23 1.00
N ASP A 500 22.04 -10.21 0.39
CA ASP A 500 21.37 -11.30 -0.35
C ASP A 500 21.45 -12.65 0.38
N LYS A 501 21.68 -12.62 1.72
CA LYS A 501 21.95 -13.83 2.50
C LYS A 501 20.73 -14.70 2.74
N ASP A 502 19.59 -14.09 2.95
CA ASP A 502 18.34 -14.78 3.19
C ASP A 502 17.76 -15.34 1.90
N GLU A 503 17.86 -14.63 0.79
CA GLU A 503 17.47 -15.15 -0.53
C GLU A 503 18.37 -16.33 -0.95
N ARG A 504 19.69 -16.19 -0.75
CA ARG A 504 20.63 -17.32 -0.97
C ARG A 504 20.37 -18.52 -0.07
N TYR A 505 19.95 -18.27 1.18
CA TYR A 505 19.56 -19.33 2.10
C TYR A 505 18.31 -20.04 1.61
N TRP A 506 17.31 -19.28 1.14
CA TRP A 506 16.11 -19.85 0.55
C TRP A 506 16.43 -20.65 -0.70
N ALA A 507 17.22 -20.11 -1.64
CA ALA A 507 17.67 -20.83 -2.82
C ALA A 507 18.39 -22.14 -2.45
N ALA A 508 19.33 -22.11 -1.49
CA ALA A 508 20.04 -23.30 -1.03
C ALA A 508 19.11 -24.35 -0.42
N ALA A 509 18.09 -23.92 0.34
CA ALA A 509 17.10 -24.80 0.93
C ALA A 509 16.22 -25.50 -0.12
N GLN A 510 15.85 -24.79 -1.18
CA GLN A 510 15.02 -25.36 -2.26
C GLN A 510 15.83 -26.25 -3.22
N MET A 511 17.11 -25.98 -3.38
CA MET A 511 18.02 -26.80 -4.21
C MET A 511 18.50 -28.09 -3.50
N TYR A 512 18.30 -28.21 -2.18
CA TYR A 512 18.66 -29.41 -1.37
C TYR A 512 17.62 -30.52 -1.53
#